data_048971f41024aa93bd249a74808e1c89
#
_entry.id   048971f41024aa93bd249a74808e1c89
#
_cell.length_a   1.000
_cell.length_b   1.000
_cell.length_c   1.000
_cell.angle_alpha   90.00
_cell.angle_beta   90.00
_cell.angle_gamma   90.00
#
_symmetry.space_group_name_H-M   'P 1'
#
loop_
_entity.id
_entity.type
_entity.pdbx_description
1 polymer ?
#
loop_
_entity_poly.entity_id
_entity_poly.type
_entity_poly.pdbx_seq_one_letter_code
_entity_poly.pdbx_strand_id
1 'polypeptide(L)'
;MSRPYRLTGLGPVKAGGRYTVPGLMPTVYASTDAATLAAELNYKAPRYGLTPGQLRAQLTIGMRWKLQGAVDLTMAATLGALGVSKAEIVNCDWLAEQNAGREALTQAMARAAFERLAEGLIVPSARRPGGVNIVYFPSHRRDGTVIETYDEASVSFFHGL
;
A
#
# COMPACT_ATOMS: atom_id res chain seq x y z
N MET A 1 -9.94 -18.38 3.75
CA MET A 1 -8.51 -18.09 3.51
C MET A 1 -7.76 -18.20 4.82
N SER A 2 -6.71 -19.01 4.89
CA SER A 2 -5.94 -19.16 6.13
C SER A 2 -5.20 -17.86 6.47
N ARG A 3 -5.16 -17.52 7.76
CA ARG A 3 -4.52 -16.31 8.33
C ARG A 3 -3.11 -15.98 7.80
N PRO A 4 -2.22 -16.94 7.47
CA PRO A 4 -0.85 -16.64 7.05
C PRO A 4 -0.72 -15.89 5.71
N TYR A 5 -1.66 -16.03 4.79
CA TYR A 5 -1.55 -15.41 3.46
C TYR A 5 -1.77 -13.90 3.41
N ARG A 6 -2.36 -13.31 4.45
CA ARG A 6 -2.77 -11.91 4.47
C ARG A 6 -1.60 -10.93 4.60
N LEU A 7 -0.49 -11.36 5.18
CA LEU A 7 0.68 -10.52 5.47
C LEU A 7 1.96 -10.96 4.75
N THR A 8 1.85 -11.89 3.80
CA THR A 8 3.03 -12.36 3.06
C THR A 8 3.51 -11.37 2.01
N GLY A 9 2.62 -10.52 1.51
CA GLY A 9 2.93 -9.56 0.45
C GLY A 9 3.27 -10.18 -0.90
N LEU A 10 3.03 -11.48 -1.11
CA LEU A 10 3.43 -12.20 -2.32
C LEU A 10 2.58 -11.87 -3.55
N GLY A 11 1.34 -11.39 -3.36
CA GLY A 11 0.48 -11.02 -4.48
C GLY A 11 1.08 -9.97 -5.41
N PRO A 12 1.55 -8.82 -4.89
CA PRO A 12 2.17 -7.77 -5.70
C PRO A 12 3.50 -8.15 -6.33
N VAL A 13 4.21 -9.17 -5.83
CA VAL A 13 5.53 -9.57 -6.37
C VAL A 13 5.45 -9.90 -7.87
N LYS A 14 4.38 -10.56 -8.31
CA LYS A 14 4.22 -10.95 -9.72
C LYS A 14 3.76 -9.78 -10.60
N ALA A 15 2.78 -9.03 -10.13
CA ALA A 15 2.08 -8.02 -10.92
C ALA A 15 2.70 -6.62 -10.82
N GLY A 16 3.53 -6.39 -9.84
CA GLY A 16 3.94 -5.04 -9.45
C GLY A 16 2.82 -4.26 -8.73
N GLY A 17 3.10 -3.02 -8.47
CA GLY A 17 2.19 -2.08 -7.83
C GLY A 17 2.79 -0.69 -7.78
N ARG A 18 2.02 0.28 -7.30
CA ARG A 18 2.52 1.65 -7.19
C ARG A 18 3.84 1.74 -6.42
N TYR A 19 4.00 0.94 -5.37
CA TYR A 19 5.20 0.87 -4.52
C TYR A 19 5.81 -0.53 -4.51
N THR A 20 5.61 -1.32 -5.56
CA THR A 20 6.19 -2.67 -5.67
C THR A 20 6.81 -2.85 -7.03
N VAL A 21 8.13 -3.01 -7.05
CA VAL A 21 8.84 -3.44 -8.26
C VAL A 21 8.56 -4.92 -8.48
N PRO A 22 8.10 -5.33 -9.67
CA PRO A 22 7.86 -6.74 -9.97
C PRO A 22 9.10 -7.60 -9.71
N GLY A 23 8.92 -8.74 -9.07
CA GLY A 23 9.98 -9.71 -8.80
C GLY A 23 10.92 -9.37 -7.65
N LEU A 24 10.86 -8.15 -7.09
CA LEU A 24 11.87 -7.69 -6.14
C LEU A 24 11.49 -7.92 -4.67
N MET A 25 10.30 -7.47 -4.26
CA MET A 25 9.99 -7.40 -2.83
C MET A 25 8.52 -7.74 -2.51
N PRO A 26 8.29 -8.61 -1.51
CA PRO A 26 6.96 -8.79 -0.95
C PRO A 26 6.45 -7.49 -0.33
N THR A 27 5.21 -7.11 -0.64
CA THR A 27 4.64 -5.84 -0.20
C THR A 27 3.19 -6.01 0.24
N VAL A 28 2.86 -5.55 1.43
CA VAL A 28 1.49 -5.49 1.94
C VAL A 28 1.00 -4.05 1.90
N TYR A 29 -0.17 -3.84 1.34
CA TYR A 29 -0.84 -2.54 1.29
C TYR A 29 -1.99 -2.49 2.29
N ALA A 30 -2.06 -1.41 3.05
CA ALA A 30 -3.17 -1.10 3.94
C ALA A 30 -3.55 0.38 3.82
N SER A 31 -4.79 0.71 4.13
CA SER A 31 -5.26 2.09 4.24
C SER A 31 -5.52 2.43 5.70
N THR A 32 -5.25 3.66 6.10
CA THR A 32 -5.41 4.08 7.50
C THR A 32 -6.86 4.31 7.91
N ASP A 33 -7.77 4.39 6.94
CA ASP A 33 -9.20 4.53 7.18
C ASP A 33 -10.05 3.89 6.06
N ALA A 34 -11.31 3.63 6.38
CA ALA A 34 -12.24 2.94 5.49
C ALA A 34 -12.54 3.72 4.20
N ALA A 35 -12.62 5.05 4.27
CA ALA A 35 -12.91 5.88 3.09
C ALA A 35 -11.72 5.86 2.10
N THR A 36 -10.49 5.88 2.60
CA THR A 36 -9.28 5.73 1.79
C THR A 36 -9.25 4.34 1.14
N LEU A 37 -9.54 3.28 1.92
CA LEU A 37 -9.61 1.92 1.39
C LEU A 37 -10.66 1.81 0.28
N ALA A 38 -11.85 2.36 0.48
CA ALA A 38 -12.92 2.34 -0.53
C ALA A 38 -12.50 3.06 -1.82
N ALA A 39 -11.83 4.21 -1.72
CA ALA A 39 -11.33 4.94 -2.89
C ALA A 39 -10.29 4.14 -3.68
N GLU A 40 -9.36 3.48 -2.99
CA GLU A 40 -8.35 2.62 -3.62
C GLU A 40 -8.97 1.39 -4.30
N LEU A 41 -9.95 0.74 -3.65
CA LEU A 41 -10.64 -0.42 -4.21
C LEU A 41 -11.48 -0.04 -5.42
N ASN A 42 -12.24 1.05 -5.35
CA ASN A 42 -13.05 1.54 -6.47
C ASN A 42 -12.21 1.86 -7.71
N TYR A 43 -11.00 2.39 -7.52
CA TYR A 43 -10.07 2.63 -8.61
C TYR A 43 -9.52 1.34 -9.21
N LYS A 44 -9.27 0.32 -8.39
CA LYS A 44 -8.72 -0.96 -8.86
C LYS A 44 -9.75 -1.82 -9.60
N ALA A 45 -11.02 -1.75 -9.24
CA ALA A 45 -12.06 -2.62 -9.76
C ALA A 45 -12.09 -2.73 -11.28
N PRO A 46 -12.18 -1.62 -12.06
CA PRO A 46 -12.25 -1.70 -13.51
C PRO A 46 -11.02 -2.34 -14.15
N ARG A 47 -9.85 -2.20 -13.51
CA ARG A 47 -8.58 -2.78 -14.00
C ARG A 47 -8.55 -4.30 -13.93
N TYR A 48 -9.37 -4.90 -13.07
CA TYR A 48 -9.55 -6.35 -12.98
C TYR A 48 -10.82 -6.83 -13.67
N GLY A 49 -11.47 -5.97 -14.46
CA GLY A 49 -12.75 -6.30 -15.10
C GLY A 49 -13.90 -6.48 -14.11
N LEU A 50 -13.77 -5.93 -12.91
CA LEU A 50 -14.75 -6.02 -11.84
C LEU A 50 -15.54 -4.73 -11.70
N THR A 51 -16.80 -4.85 -11.32
CA THR A 51 -17.60 -3.69 -10.88
C THR A 51 -17.24 -3.36 -9.42
N PRO A 52 -17.45 -2.11 -8.97
CA PRO A 52 -17.30 -1.76 -7.56
C PRO A 52 -18.12 -2.65 -6.63
N GLY A 53 -19.31 -3.11 -7.06
CA GLY A 53 -20.15 -4.03 -6.30
C GLY A 53 -19.53 -5.42 -6.12
N GLN A 54 -18.80 -5.93 -7.11
CA GLN A 54 -18.10 -7.21 -7.02
C GLN A 54 -16.88 -7.13 -6.09
N LEU A 55 -16.20 -5.97 -6.02
CA LEU A 55 -15.15 -5.73 -5.04
C LEU A 55 -15.69 -5.60 -3.61
N ARG A 56 -16.90 -5.10 -3.43
CA ARG A 56 -17.53 -4.96 -2.12
C ARG A 56 -17.75 -6.28 -1.37
N ALA A 57 -17.74 -7.41 -2.09
CA ALA A 57 -17.77 -8.74 -1.49
C ALA A 57 -16.44 -9.16 -0.84
N GLN A 58 -15.40 -8.32 -0.88
CA GLN A 58 -14.13 -8.61 -0.26
C GLN A 58 -14.15 -8.36 1.25
N LEU A 59 -13.49 -9.25 1.97
CA LEU A 59 -13.34 -9.15 3.41
C LEU A 59 -12.44 -7.97 3.78
N THR A 60 -12.95 -7.00 4.53
CA THR A 60 -12.17 -5.93 5.14
C THR A 60 -11.79 -6.32 6.56
N ILE A 61 -10.51 -6.18 6.89
CA ILE A 61 -9.97 -6.54 8.20
C ILE A 61 -9.39 -5.28 8.83
N GLY A 62 -9.87 -4.94 10.02
CA GLY A 62 -9.24 -3.94 10.87
C GLY A 62 -7.93 -4.48 11.45
N MET A 63 -6.88 -3.66 11.42
CA MET A 63 -5.57 -4.02 11.94
C MET A 63 -4.97 -2.87 12.73
N ARG A 64 -4.28 -3.19 13.81
CA ARG A 64 -3.41 -2.24 14.52
C ARG A 64 -1.98 -2.40 14.03
N TRP A 65 -1.39 -1.28 13.63
CA TRP A 65 -0.02 -1.22 13.16
C TRP A 65 0.82 -0.33 14.06
N LYS A 66 1.99 -0.82 14.47
CA LYS A 66 3.06 -0.04 15.08
C LYS A 66 4.35 -0.45 14.40
N LEU A 67 4.78 0.33 13.42
CA LEU A 67 6.03 0.12 12.70
C LEU A 67 7.18 0.84 13.41
N GLN A 68 8.36 0.24 13.41
CA GLN A 68 9.56 0.79 14.09
C GLN A 68 10.48 1.55 13.11
N GLY A 69 10.34 1.31 11.82
CA GLY A 69 11.28 1.86 10.82
C GLY A 69 10.61 2.15 9.49
N ALA A 70 9.43 2.78 9.50
CA ALA A 70 8.77 3.25 8.29
C ALA A 70 9.29 4.64 7.90
N VAL A 71 9.43 4.88 6.59
CA VAL A 71 9.69 6.21 6.03
C VAL A 71 8.36 6.90 5.75
N ASP A 72 8.16 8.08 6.33
CA ASP A 72 6.92 8.84 6.18
C ASP A 72 7.02 9.84 5.03
N LEU A 73 6.41 9.49 3.90
CA LEU A 73 6.31 10.30 2.69
C LEU A 73 5.11 11.27 2.71
N THR A 74 4.41 11.38 3.82
CA THR A 74 3.38 12.42 4.01
C THR A 74 3.97 13.70 4.61
N MET A 75 5.16 13.62 5.18
CA MET A 75 5.86 14.74 5.85
C MET A 75 6.63 15.60 4.85
N ALA A 76 6.39 16.91 4.86
CA ALA A 76 7.06 17.86 3.98
C ALA A 76 8.60 17.83 4.15
N ALA A 77 9.09 17.66 5.38
CA ALA A 77 10.53 17.57 5.66
C ALA A 77 11.17 16.35 4.98
N THR A 78 10.51 15.18 5.01
CA THR A 78 10.98 13.96 4.34
C THR A 78 11.00 14.15 2.82
N LEU A 79 9.92 14.70 2.27
CA LEU A 79 9.82 14.96 0.82
C LEU A 79 10.86 15.98 0.36
N GLY A 80 11.08 17.06 1.13
CA GLY A 80 12.11 18.05 0.84
C GLY A 80 13.52 17.46 0.84
N ALA A 81 13.84 16.58 1.79
CA ALA A 81 15.13 15.89 1.86
C ALA A 81 15.34 14.93 0.66
N LEU A 82 14.27 14.38 0.10
CA LEU A 82 14.30 13.50 -1.07
C LEU A 82 14.25 14.29 -2.39
N GLY A 83 14.00 15.58 -2.37
CA GLY A 83 13.83 16.39 -3.57
C GLY A 83 12.59 16.06 -4.39
N VAL A 84 11.55 15.51 -3.75
CA VAL A 84 10.29 15.06 -4.38
C VAL A 84 9.11 15.80 -3.77
N SER A 85 8.15 16.19 -4.59
CA SER A 85 6.90 16.77 -4.13
C SER A 85 5.80 15.72 -3.92
N LYS A 86 4.84 16.04 -3.05
CA LYS A 86 3.64 15.21 -2.88
C LYS A 86 2.87 15.04 -4.19
N ALA A 87 2.82 16.09 -5.02
CA ALA A 87 2.13 16.06 -6.30
C ALA A 87 2.74 15.04 -7.26
N GLU A 88 4.08 14.95 -7.33
CA GLU A 88 4.76 13.96 -8.17
C GLU A 88 4.43 12.53 -7.72
N ILE A 89 4.39 12.27 -6.40
CA ILE A 89 4.01 10.97 -5.86
C ILE A 89 2.56 10.60 -6.23
N VAL A 90 1.64 11.52 -5.97
CA VAL A 90 0.20 11.28 -6.14
C VAL A 90 -0.16 11.10 -7.61
N ASN A 91 0.43 11.90 -8.50
CA ASN A 91 0.17 11.90 -9.94
C ASN A 91 1.01 10.90 -10.73
N CYS A 92 1.94 10.18 -10.10
CA CYS A 92 2.76 9.17 -10.77
C CYS A 92 1.88 8.10 -11.45
N ASP A 93 1.97 7.98 -12.76
CA ASP A 93 1.33 6.87 -13.49
C ASP A 93 2.27 5.65 -13.53
N TRP A 94 2.37 5.01 -12.39
CA TRP A 94 3.25 3.86 -12.19
C TRP A 94 2.97 2.72 -13.17
N LEU A 95 1.71 2.54 -13.60
CA LEU A 95 1.36 1.45 -14.50
C LEU A 95 1.81 1.72 -15.93
N ALA A 96 1.66 2.96 -16.39
CA ALA A 96 2.17 3.35 -17.72
C ALA A 96 3.70 3.22 -17.76
N GLU A 97 4.41 3.64 -16.71
CA GLU A 97 5.86 3.48 -16.63
C GLU A 97 6.27 2.01 -16.64
N GLN A 98 5.63 1.19 -15.81
CA GLN A 98 5.91 -0.25 -15.76
C GLN A 98 5.63 -0.94 -17.09
N ASN A 99 4.52 -0.63 -17.74
CA ASN A 99 4.17 -1.20 -19.04
C ASN A 99 5.15 -0.78 -20.15
N ALA A 100 5.77 0.38 -20.00
CA ALA A 100 6.83 0.86 -20.89
C ALA A 100 8.23 0.31 -20.53
N GLY A 101 8.32 -0.61 -19.56
CA GLY A 101 9.58 -1.19 -19.13
C GLY A 101 10.45 -0.25 -18.29
N ARG A 102 9.88 0.82 -17.75
CA ARG A 102 10.58 1.78 -16.88
C ARG A 102 10.15 1.62 -15.43
N GLU A 103 11.07 1.90 -14.52
CA GLU A 103 10.75 1.99 -13.09
C GLU A 103 10.06 3.33 -12.81
N ALA A 104 8.88 3.28 -12.21
CA ALA A 104 8.15 4.48 -11.81
C ALA A 104 8.78 5.16 -10.59
N LEU A 105 8.59 6.48 -10.44
CA LEU A 105 9.09 7.23 -9.29
C LEU A 105 8.72 6.57 -7.95
N THR A 106 7.46 6.19 -7.78
CA THR A 106 6.97 5.55 -6.54
C THR A 106 7.56 4.17 -6.32
N GLN A 107 7.85 3.41 -7.38
CA GLN A 107 8.56 2.14 -7.31
C GLN A 107 10.03 2.34 -6.92
N ALA A 108 10.70 3.33 -7.52
CA ALA A 108 12.09 3.67 -7.19
C ALA A 108 12.24 4.10 -5.72
N MET A 109 11.30 4.89 -5.21
CA MET A 109 11.29 5.29 -3.80
C MET A 109 11.12 4.09 -2.87
N ALA A 110 10.20 3.20 -3.20
CA ALA A 110 9.97 1.97 -2.42
C ALA A 110 11.18 1.03 -2.45
N ARG A 111 11.79 0.84 -3.63
CA ARG A 111 13.02 0.06 -3.78
C ARG A 111 14.16 0.66 -2.95
N ALA A 112 14.38 1.97 -3.04
CA ALA A 112 15.42 2.65 -2.28
C ALA A 112 15.23 2.53 -0.75
N ALA A 113 13.99 2.59 -0.27
CA ALA A 113 13.68 2.35 1.14
C ALA A 113 13.90 0.88 1.53
N PHE A 114 13.47 -0.05 0.68
CA PHE A 114 13.67 -1.48 0.90
C PHE A 114 15.16 -1.84 0.97
N GLU A 115 15.97 -1.37 0.03
CA GLU A 115 17.43 -1.60 0.00
C GLU A 115 18.13 -1.03 1.25
N ARG A 116 17.55 0.00 1.89
CA ARG A 116 18.02 0.59 3.15
C ARG A 116 17.39 -0.04 4.39
N LEU A 117 16.77 -1.21 4.23
CA LEU A 117 16.16 -1.97 5.32
C LEU A 117 15.05 -1.22 6.06
N ALA A 118 14.37 -0.30 5.39
CA ALA A 118 13.14 0.27 5.93
C ALA A 118 12.09 -0.84 6.08
N GLU A 119 11.27 -0.73 7.12
CA GLU A 119 10.19 -1.67 7.38
C GLU A 119 8.98 -1.42 6.49
N GLY A 120 8.87 -0.23 5.93
CA GLY A 120 7.79 0.18 5.05
C GLY A 120 7.78 1.67 4.79
N LEU A 121 6.70 2.11 4.16
CA LEU A 121 6.43 3.52 3.87
C LEU A 121 5.05 3.89 4.40
N ILE A 122 4.92 5.14 4.84
CA ILE A 122 3.63 5.82 5.05
C ILE A 122 3.48 6.80 3.88
N VAL A 123 2.43 6.64 3.09
CA VAL A 123 2.33 7.33 1.79
C VAL A 123 0.99 8.04 1.63
N PRO A 124 0.94 9.18 0.92
CA PRO A 124 -0.34 9.80 0.58
C PRO A 124 -1.12 8.92 -0.39
N SER A 125 -2.43 8.85 -0.20
CA SER A 125 -3.31 8.19 -1.17
C SER A 125 -3.36 8.99 -2.48
N ALA A 126 -3.22 8.29 -3.60
CA ALA A 126 -3.41 8.88 -4.92
C ALA A 126 -4.90 8.98 -5.32
N ARG A 127 -5.81 8.45 -4.50
CA ARG A 127 -7.24 8.32 -4.84
C ARG A 127 -8.15 9.12 -3.92
N ARG A 128 -7.63 9.52 -2.75
CA ARG A 128 -8.37 10.32 -1.80
C ARG A 128 -7.48 11.44 -1.24
N PRO A 129 -7.80 12.71 -1.51
CA PRO A 129 -7.11 13.84 -0.89
C PRO A 129 -7.13 13.72 0.64
N GLY A 130 -5.95 13.86 1.26
CA GLY A 130 -5.79 13.69 2.71
C GLY A 130 -5.76 12.24 3.21
N GLY A 131 -6.09 11.26 2.36
CA GLY A 131 -5.97 9.85 2.70
C GLY A 131 -4.51 9.39 2.80
N VAL A 132 -4.27 8.38 3.63
CA VAL A 132 -2.95 7.82 3.87
C VAL A 132 -2.99 6.30 3.74
N ASN A 133 -1.98 5.75 3.11
CA ASN A 133 -1.79 4.31 2.99
C ASN A 133 -0.48 3.88 3.68
N ILE A 134 -0.44 2.62 4.10
CA ILE A 134 0.75 1.94 4.60
C ILE A 134 1.23 0.97 3.54
N VAL A 135 2.51 1.00 3.24
CA VAL A 135 3.22 0.04 2.39
C VAL A 135 4.20 -0.68 3.28
N TYR A 136 3.95 -1.93 3.60
CA TYR A 136 4.75 -2.70 4.55
C TYR A 136 5.58 -3.76 3.82
N PHE A 137 6.84 -3.91 4.24
CA PHE A 137 7.79 -4.90 3.74
C PHE A 137 7.97 -6.02 4.76
N PRO A 138 7.26 -7.15 4.64
CA PRO A 138 7.32 -8.23 5.64
C PRO A 138 8.72 -8.78 5.90
N SER A 139 9.59 -8.75 4.88
CA SER A 139 10.98 -9.21 4.98
C SER A 139 11.84 -8.37 5.92
N HIS A 140 11.41 -7.14 6.23
CA HIS A 140 12.17 -6.18 7.05
C HIS A 140 11.49 -5.88 8.39
N ARG A 141 10.63 -6.79 8.85
CA ARG A 141 10.00 -6.66 10.16
C ARG A 141 11.04 -6.50 11.25
N ARG A 142 10.86 -5.50 12.10
CA ARG A 142 11.75 -5.19 13.21
C ARG A 142 11.23 -5.70 14.55
N ASP A 143 12.14 -5.88 15.51
CA ASP A 143 11.75 -6.13 16.89
C ASP A 143 10.90 -4.96 17.43
N GLY A 144 9.83 -5.29 18.17
CA GLY A 144 8.89 -4.30 18.67
C GLY A 144 7.82 -3.85 17.67
N THR A 145 7.86 -4.31 16.42
CA THR A 145 6.77 -4.10 15.46
C THR A 145 5.55 -4.90 15.87
N VAL A 146 4.43 -4.19 16.01
CA VAL A 146 3.12 -4.78 16.31
C VAL A 146 2.25 -4.71 15.07
N ILE A 147 1.76 -5.87 14.64
CA ILE A 147 0.75 -6.00 13.59
C ILE A 147 -0.27 -7.01 14.11
N GLU A 148 -1.41 -6.51 14.53
CA GLU A 148 -2.47 -7.30 15.15
C GLU A 148 -3.77 -7.11 14.36
N THR A 149 -4.44 -8.21 14.08
CA THR A 149 -5.81 -8.16 13.56
C THR A 149 -6.77 -7.98 14.72
N TYR A 150 -7.73 -7.07 14.59
CA TYR A 150 -8.90 -7.08 15.45
C TYR A 150 -9.65 -8.40 15.26
N ASP A 151 -10.33 -8.84 16.33
CA ASP A 151 -11.03 -10.13 16.35
C ASP A 151 -11.99 -10.26 15.15
N GLU A 152 -12.18 -11.48 14.64
CA GLU A 152 -13.03 -11.74 13.46
C GLU A 152 -14.47 -11.24 13.62
N ALA A 153 -14.95 -11.07 14.87
CA ALA A 153 -16.22 -10.43 15.18
C ALA A 153 -16.28 -8.93 14.83
N SER A 154 -15.12 -8.27 14.64
CA SER A 154 -15.03 -6.85 14.23
C SER A 154 -14.86 -6.66 12.72
N VAL A 155 -14.97 -7.71 11.93
CA VAL A 155 -14.89 -7.65 10.48
C VAL A 155 -16.16 -7.01 9.93
N SER A 156 -16.04 -5.77 9.50
CA SER A 156 -17.12 -5.09 8.78
C SER A 156 -17.19 -5.61 7.35
N PHE A 157 -18.34 -6.15 6.96
CA PHE A 157 -18.66 -6.27 5.55
C PHE A 157 -19.12 -4.88 5.08
N PHE A 158 -18.44 -4.30 4.11
CA PHE A 158 -18.93 -3.10 3.45
C PHE A 158 -20.19 -3.47 2.65
N HIS A 159 -21.34 -3.34 3.28
CA HIS A 159 -22.61 -3.27 2.60
C HIS A 159 -22.93 -1.78 2.38
N GLY A 160 -22.67 -1.31 1.19
CA GLY A 160 -23.23 -0.07 0.67
C GLY A 160 -22.56 1.22 1.20
N LEU A 161 -21.78 1.84 0.36
CA LEU A 161 -21.81 3.29 0.12
C LEU A 161 -22.16 3.51 -1.34
#